data_092962952babbc4c0dd02a3ecb3a5389
#
_entry.id   092962952babbc4c0dd02a3ecb3a5389
#
_cell.length_a   1.000
_cell.length_b   1.000
_cell.length_c   1.000
_cell.angle_alpha   90.00
_cell.angle_beta   90.00
_cell.angle_gamma   90.00
#
_symmetry.space_group_name_H-M   'P 1'
#
loop_
_entity.id
_entity.type
_entity.pdbx_description
1 polymer ?
#
loop_
_entity_poly.entity_id
_entity_poly.type
_entity_poly.pdbx_seq_one_letter_code
_entity_poly.pdbx_strand_id
1 'polypeptide(L)'
;MNFFIPFFLYLLPLASLPLLLHFIFRFQLKKIDFSSLFFLIDFKKEKFNFYRLRDILLLFLRTFFITFLILNLSRPYFIRKGSSILKILPQKAEKIILILDDSYSMEYEDNFEKGKKILKEIIKNLSQNSRVTILLTSRKKIIENEKVTNISDRVIEDLKISYDISYAQEILEELKNLEGEIFLITDLQEYSYSFLKNFKGNFQLKIIDLGKDNFKNCGIIGLRFLPSREDKINLQIKLINYSSSPVEVPFILSIEDFNFKNFLTLPPGIKEFNLEIPQKSAQGIITGKVEIEEENLKSDNVYYFVYDKTEHFPILVIYEKEGDLFYLKKLFLSSKDYQVDYVSLGEIKKVSFSSYSLILLVNPSKIDQFLKWQLLNYLKNNGKVILILGQNLKENRLNEIFETSEIWERKEFLVIDKWEKEHFIFQNLPEKTIKEPKFYRMIPLKGENLKILAYFNNNFPFLLEDTLNNLMIFTSNFSDGYTDMPMKILFLPLIFRTIEYCKIKKKNNFFVGETIILNFNSSQIKIITPLGNFLRNTEVEKGMKIIKFSETEIPGIYQFEDKKISVNVRGEEGNLKKINLKENNNLKIIKGEVKLEYELTYLFLFLALLIFVIEAILILI
;
A
#
# COMPACT_ATOMS: atom_id res chain seq x y z
N MET A 1 -0.91 40.18 11.45
CA MET A 1 -0.25 39.89 10.17
C MET A 1 1.25 39.82 10.43
N ASN A 2 1.89 38.69 10.13
CA ASN A 2 3.33 38.49 10.27
C ASN A 2 3.95 38.37 8.89
N PHE A 3 5.28 38.43 8.80
CA PHE A 3 5.99 38.39 7.53
C PHE A 3 7.12 37.34 7.59
N PHE A 4 7.25 36.50 6.56
CA PHE A 4 8.35 35.54 6.49
C PHE A 4 9.69 36.23 6.20
N ILE A 5 9.67 37.30 5.40
CA ILE A 5 10.87 38.04 5.02
C ILE A 5 10.65 39.53 5.31
N PRO A 6 10.71 39.96 6.61
CA PRO A 6 10.43 41.33 7.01
C PRO A 6 11.43 42.36 6.45
N PHE A 7 12.59 41.92 5.94
CA PHE A 7 13.59 42.77 5.33
C PHE A 7 13.04 43.63 4.17
N PHE A 8 12.13 43.07 3.37
CA PHE A 8 11.53 43.82 2.25
C PHE A 8 10.63 44.99 2.69
N LEU A 9 10.16 45.01 3.96
CA LEU A 9 9.38 46.14 4.46
C LEU A 9 10.21 47.46 4.55
N TYR A 10 11.53 47.36 4.64
CA TYR A 10 12.41 48.53 4.56
C TYR A 10 12.35 49.26 3.19
N LEU A 11 11.82 48.63 2.16
CA LEU A 11 11.58 49.23 0.85
C LEU A 11 10.25 50.02 0.77
N LEU A 12 9.39 49.98 1.81
CA LEU A 12 8.11 50.72 1.82
C LEU A 12 8.26 52.24 1.50
N PRO A 13 9.32 52.95 1.93
CA PRO A 13 9.52 54.33 1.52
C PRO A 13 9.62 54.52 -0.01
N LEU A 14 10.05 53.49 -0.75
CA LEU A 14 10.11 53.53 -2.22
C LEU A 14 8.72 53.67 -2.86
N ALA A 15 7.67 53.21 -2.17
CA ALA A 15 6.29 53.40 -2.63
C ALA A 15 5.85 54.85 -2.68
N SER A 16 6.53 55.78 -1.98
CA SER A 16 6.28 57.22 -2.06
C SER A 16 6.93 57.87 -3.29
N LEU A 17 7.78 57.17 -4.05
CA LEU A 17 8.51 57.70 -5.18
C LEU A 17 7.60 58.33 -6.26
N PRO A 18 6.46 57.76 -6.67
CA PRO A 18 5.54 58.38 -7.62
C PRO A 18 5.00 59.73 -7.12
N LEU A 19 4.70 59.80 -5.79
CA LEU A 19 4.25 61.04 -5.16
C LEU A 19 5.34 62.13 -5.19
N LEU A 20 6.56 61.77 -4.80
CA LEU A 20 7.69 62.69 -4.79
C LEU A 20 7.99 63.22 -6.21
N LEU A 21 8.02 62.35 -7.20
CA LEU A 21 8.24 62.75 -8.60
C LEU A 21 7.13 63.67 -9.10
N HIS A 22 5.86 63.37 -8.75
CA HIS A 22 4.74 64.21 -9.13
C HIS A 22 4.89 65.64 -8.58
N PHE A 23 5.29 65.82 -7.31
CA PHE A 23 5.52 67.13 -6.73
C PHE A 23 6.71 67.86 -7.36
N ILE A 24 7.83 67.16 -7.61
CA ILE A 24 9.02 67.75 -8.23
C ILE A 24 8.72 68.25 -9.63
N PHE A 25 8.06 67.50 -10.48
CA PHE A 25 7.77 67.90 -11.86
C PHE A 25 6.61 68.88 -12.00
N ARG A 26 5.74 69.05 -11.02
CA ARG A 26 4.62 70.02 -11.02
C ARG A 26 5.07 71.46 -10.95
N PHE A 27 6.27 71.78 -10.43
CA PHE A 27 6.79 73.15 -10.30
C PHE A 27 7.41 73.67 -11.54
N GLN A 28 7.46 72.97 -12.67
CA GLN A 28 8.15 73.41 -13.91
C GLN A 28 7.22 73.86 -15.04
N LEU A 29 5.96 74.12 -14.81
CA LEU A 29 5.06 74.69 -15.84
C LEU A 29 5.36 76.18 -16.06
N LYS A 30 6.08 76.46 -17.13
CA LYS A 30 6.22 77.86 -17.61
C LYS A 30 4.86 78.37 -18.07
N LYS A 31 4.40 79.52 -17.49
CA LYS A 31 3.25 80.23 -18.00
C LYS A 31 3.66 80.96 -19.26
N ILE A 32 3.04 80.64 -20.39
CA ILE A 32 3.14 81.35 -21.63
C ILE A 32 1.81 82.08 -21.80
N ASP A 33 1.86 83.46 -21.83
CA ASP A 33 0.68 84.29 -22.01
C ASP A 33 0.27 84.22 -23.50
N PHE A 34 -0.90 83.79 -23.79
CA PHE A 34 -1.46 83.63 -25.12
C PHE A 34 -2.67 84.56 -25.27
N SER A 35 -2.63 85.57 -26.14
CA SER A 35 -3.60 86.65 -26.25
C SER A 35 -4.99 86.31 -26.81
N SER A 36 -5.23 85.08 -27.32
CA SER A 36 -6.51 84.62 -27.89
C SER A 36 -7.31 83.65 -27.02
N LEU A 37 -7.12 83.57 -25.69
CA LEU A 37 -7.70 82.61 -24.80
C LEU A 37 -9.17 82.85 -24.47
N PHE A 38 -9.74 83.98 -24.80
CA PHE A 38 -11.10 84.35 -24.40
C PHE A 38 -12.20 83.51 -25.03
N PHE A 39 -12.02 82.95 -26.22
CA PHE A 39 -12.99 82.10 -26.90
C PHE A 39 -12.93 80.59 -26.52
N LEU A 40 -11.95 80.16 -25.73
CA LEU A 40 -11.74 78.74 -25.33
C LEU A 40 -12.09 78.45 -23.88
N ILE A 41 -12.52 79.46 -23.10
CA ILE A 41 -12.66 79.33 -21.65
C ILE A 41 -13.85 78.47 -21.26
N ASP A 42 -14.97 78.46 -22.00
CA ASP A 42 -16.18 77.73 -21.63
C ASP A 42 -16.12 76.23 -21.91
N PHE A 43 -15.38 75.81 -22.91
CA PHE A 43 -15.28 74.34 -23.23
C PHE A 43 -14.26 73.56 -22.37
N LYS A 44 -13.43 74.21 -21.59
CA LYS A 44 -12.30 73.61 -20.90
C LYS A 44 -12.54 73.21 -19.45
N LYS A 45 -13.56 73.77 -18.79
CA LYS A 45 -13.71 73.56 -17.33
C LYS A 45 -14.09 72.11 -16.97
N GLU A 46 -14.97 71.43 -17.70
CA GLU A 46 -15.38 70.05 -17.42
C GLU A 46 -14.28 69.04 -17.77
N LYS A 47 -13.65 69.19 -18.94
CA LYS A 47 -12.53 68.31 -19.33
C LYS A 47 -11.29 68.47 -18.44
N PHE A 48 -11.01 69.71 -17.97
CA PHE A 48 -9.86 69.93 -17.10
C PHE A 48 -9.99 69.30 -15.71
N ASN A 49 -11.18 69.24 -15.16
CA ASN A 49 -11.45 68.56 -13.91
C ASN A 49 -11.33 67.03 -14.05
N PHE A 50 -11.76 66.49 -15.19
CA PHE A 50 -11.65 65.07 -15.49
C PHE A 50 -10.17 64.61 -15.61
N TYR A 51 -9.34 65.33 -16.36
CA TYR A 51 -7.91 65.04 -16.48
C TYR A 51 -7.17 65.16 -15.16
N ARG A 52 -7.49 66.16 -14.33
CA ARG A 52 -6.93 66.25 -12.98
C ARG A 52 -7.30 65.08 -12.09
N LEU A 53 -8.54 64.67 -12.12
CA LEU A 53 -9.02 63.51 -11.35
C LEU A 53 -8.32 62.24 -11.81
N ARG A 54 -8.19 62.04 -13.12
CA ARG A 54 -7.47 60.92 -13.71
C ARG A 54 -6.00 60.88 -13.28
N ASP A 55 -5.29 62.01 -13.35
CA ASP A 55 -3.87 62.06 -12.97
C ASP A 55 -3.64 61.78 -11.49
N ILE A 56 -4.55 62.25 -10.62
CA ILE A 56 -4.52 61.94 -9.20
C ILE A 56 -4.81 60.44 -9.00
N LEU A 57 -5.77 59.84 -9.68
CA LEU A 57 -6.10 58.44 -9.60
C LEU A 57 -4.94 57.57 -10.07
N LEU A 58 -4.31 57.90 -11.18
CA LEU A 58 -3.11 57.23 -11.68
C LEU A 58 -1.96 57.27 -10.67
N LEU A 59 -1.78 58.40 -9.98
CA LEU A 59 -0.77 58.53 -8.93
C LEU A 59 -1.01 57.58 -7.77
N PHE A 60 -2.27 57.48 -7.31
CA PHE A 60 -2.64 56.54 -6.25
C PHE A 60 -2.45 55.08 -6.72
N LEU A 61 -2.86 54.74 -7.93
CA LEU A 61 -2.70 53.37 -8.47
C LEU A 61 -1.22 52.95 -8.50
N ARG A 62 -0.31 53.84 -8.96
CA ARG A 62 1.14 53.57 -8.96
C ARG A 62 1.69 53.35 -7.57
N THR A 63 1.27 54.19 -6.62
CA THR A 63 1.70 54.05 -5.22
C THR A 63 1.23 52.75 -4.63
N PHE A 64 -0.05 52.37 -4.85
CA PHE A 64 -0.60 51.10 -4.38
C PHE A 64 0.05 49.89 -5.06
N PHE A 65 0.32 49.99 -6.36
CA PHE A 65 1.00 48.92 -7.09
C PHE A 65 2.36 48.59 -6.48
N ILE A 66 3.19 49.60 -6.22
CA ILE A 66 4.51 49.41 -5.59
C ILE A 66 4.36 48.89 -4.17
N THR A 67 3.37 49.41 -3.41
CA THR A 67 3.09 48.95 -2.04
C THR A 67 2.73 47.46 -2.01
N PHE A 68 1.80 47.01 -2.88
CA PHE A 68 1.39 45.60 -2.93
C PHE A 68 2.52 44.69 -3.43
N LEU A 69 3.37 45.15 -4.31
CA LEU A 69 4.53 44.43 -4.78
C LEU A 69 5.57 44.23 -3.67
N ILE A 70 5.82 45.25 -2.85
CA ILE A 70 6.70 45.18 -1.67
C ILE A 70 6.09 44.22 -0.61
N LEU A 71 4.78 44.31 -0.36
CA LEU A 71 4.09 43.40 0.53
C LEU A 71 4.13 41.97 0.03
N ASN A 72 4.00 41.75 -1.27
CA ASN A 72 4.15 40.42 -1.87
C ASN A 72 5.54 39.83 -1.60
N LEU A 73 6.61 40.60 -1.82
CA LEU A 73 8.00 40.19 -1.58
C LEU A 73 8.25 39.86 -0.09
N SER A 74 7.57 40.55 0.84
CA SER A 74 7.72 40.31 2.27
C SER A 74 7.00 39.04 2.76
N ARG A 75 6.24 38.36 1.89
CA ARG A 75 5.50 37.12 2.16
C ARG A 75 4.66 37.21 3.44
N PRO A 76 3.59 38.02 3.44
CA PRO A 76 2.72 38.20 4.61
C PRO A 76 1.91 36.94 4.89
N TYR A 77 1.72 36.62 6.18
CA TYR A 77 0.89 35.52 6.63
C TYR A 77 0.09 35.85 7.87
N PHE A 78 -1.06 35.20 8.03
CA PHE A 78 -1.85 35.24 9.26
C PHE A 78 -1.68 33.96 10.04
N ILE A 79 -1.44 34.10 11.35
CA ILE A 79 -1.49 32.99 12.30
C ILE A 79 -2.88 32.96 12.92
N ARG A 80 -3.66 31.91 12.68
CA ARG A 80 -4.90 31.68 13.42
C ARG A 80 -4.52 31.14 14.81
N LYS A 81 -4.77 31.90 15.88
CA LYS A 81 -4.52 31.46 17.24
C LYS A 81 -5.41 30.27 17.57
N GLY A 82 -4.82 29.17 17.98
CA GLY A 82 -5.55 28.01 18.46
C GLY A 82 -4.71 26.73 18.58
N SER A 83 -3.55 26.72 19.26
CA SER A 83 -2.99 25.43 19.64
C SER A 83 -3.31 25.09 21.08
N SER A 84 -4.24 24.15 21.27
CA SER A 84 -4.51 23.50 22.57
C SER A 84 -3.30 22.70 23.08
N ILE A 85 -2.32 22.44 22.22
CA ILE A 85 -1.11 21.65 22.50
C ILE A 85 -0.25 22.30 23.58
N LEU A 86 -0.06 23.62 23.55
CA LEU A 86 0.76 24.35 24.54
C LEU A 86 0.24 24.25 25.97
N LYS A 87 -1.08 24.05 26.16
CA LYS A 87 -1.69 23.91 27.47
C LYS A 87 -1.42 22.57 28.16
N ILE A 88 -0.85 21.62 27.45
CA ILE A 88 -0.73 20.22 27.89
C ILE A 88 0.73 19.82 28.02
N LEU A 89 1.65 20.70 27.60
CA LEU A 89 3.08 20.44 27.75
C LEU A 89 3.46 20.48 29.24
N PRO A 90 4.21 19.47 29.70
CA PRO A 90 4.69 19.46 31.08
C PRO A 90 5.72 20.54 31.29
N GLN A 91 5.49 21.38 32.29
CA GLN A 91 6.46 22.43 32.62
C GLN A 91 7.74 21.90 33.28
N LYS A 92 7.77 20.62 33.73
CA LYS A 92 8.87 20.03 34.53
C LYS A 92 9.18 18.56 34.20
N ALA A 93 8.75 18.03 33.07
CA ALA A 93 9.09 16.64 32.75
C ALA A 93 10.59 16.48 32.41
N GLU A 94 11.25 15.58 33.12
CA GLU A 94 12.68 15.27 32.88
C GLU A 94 12.89 14.42 31.64
N LYS A 95 11.97 13.47 31.36
CA LYS A 95 12.02 12.57 30.21
C LYS A 95 10.73 12.65 29.38
N ILE A 96 10.87 12.82 28.09
CA ILE A 96 9.75 12.95 27.16
C ILE A 96 10.00 12.05 25.97
N ILE A 97 8.99 11.24 25.61
CA ILE A 97 9.02 10.37 24.45
C ILE A 97 8.02 10.91 23.44
N LEU A 98 8.51 11.23 22.24
CA LEU A 98 7.73 11.73 21.12
C LEU A 98 7.69 10.65 20.06
N ILE A 99 6.50 10.14 19.74
CA ILE A 99 6.28 9.15 18.70
C ILE A 99 5.55 9.86 17.57
N LEU A 100 6.18 9.90 16.39
CA LEU A 100 5.57 10.42 15.19
C LEU A 100 5.17 9.26 14.29
N ASP A 101 3.91 9.23 13.90
CA ASP A 101 3.42 8.32 12.89
C ASP A 101 4.00 8.72 11.53
N ASP A 102 4.75 7.81 10.92
CA ASP A 102 5.37 7.95 9.62
C ASP A 102 4.82 6.95 8.58
N SER A 103 3.70 6.27 8.91
CA SER A 103 2.99 5.41 7.94
C SER A 103 2.48 6.23 6.76
N TYR A 104 2.29 5.57 5.60
CA TYR A 104 1.96 6.32 4.40
C TYR A 104 0.57 6.99 4.44
N SER A 105 -0.33 6.58 5.32
CA SER A 105 -1.60 7.26 5.55
C SER A 105 -1.43 8.72 5.98
N MET A 106 -0.34 9.03 6.65
CA MET A 106 0.02 10.39 7.04
C MET A 106 0.38 11.31 5.85
N GLU A 107 0.49 10.76 4.63
CA GLU A 107 0.59 11.55 3.39
C GLU A 107 -0.69 12.35 3.14
N TYR A 108 -1.85 11.82 3.58
CA TYR A 108 -3.15 12.44 3.38
C TYR A 108 -3.19 13.87 3.92
N GLU A 109 -3.52 14.83 3.02
CA GLU A 109 -3.57 16.27 3.35
C GLU A 109 -2.34 16.80 4.11
N ASP A 110 -1.15 16.29 3.80
CA ASP A 110 0.12 16.67 4.44
C ASP A 110 0.15 16.49 5.97
N ASN A 111 -0.54 15.48 6.50
CA ASN A 111 -0.57 15.24 7.95
C ASN A 111 0.82 14.95 8.52
N PHE A 112 1.71 14.30 7.75
CA PHE A 112 3.09 14.09 8.17
C PHE A 112 3.85 15.41 8.36
N GLU A 113 3.72 16.36 7.42
CA GLU A 113 4.34 17.68 7.54
C GLU A 113 3.74 18.49 8.71
N LYS A 114 2.42 18.36 8.95
CA LYS A 114 1.78 18.93 10.14
C LYS A 114 2.34 18.30 11.42
N GLY A 115 2.52 16.97 11.42
CA GLY A 115 3.13 16.22 12.53
C GLY A 115 4.55 16.70 12.84
N LYS A 116 5.40 16.89 11.83
CA LYS A 116 6.76 17.45 11.99
C LYS A 116 6.73 18.87 12.58
N LYS A 117 5.80 19.72 12.14
CA LYS A 117 5.63 21.07 12.70
C LYS A 117 5.23 21.03 14.19
N ILE A 118 4.31 20.15 14.54
CA ILE A 118 3.89 19.93 15.92
C ILE A 118 5.06 19.40 16.77
N LEU A 119 5.81 18.45 16.26
CA LEU A 119 6.98 17.90 16.93
C LEU A 119 8.00 18.99 17.25
N LYS A 120 8.30 19.89 16.29
CA LYS A 120 9.16 21.06 16.50
C LYS A 120 8.58 22.03 17.54
N GLU A 121 7.27 22.29 17.48
CA GLU A 121 6.60 23.19 18.43
C GLU A 121 6.67 22.62 19.85
N ILE A 122 6.48 21.31 20.02
CA ILE A 122 6.63 20.66 21.33
C ILE A 122 8.06 20.85 21.83
N ILE A 123 9.07 20.50 21.05
CA ILE A 123 10.49 20.57 21.45
C ILE A 123 10.89 21.99 21.83
N LYS A 124 10.46 23.01 21.06
CA LYS A 124 10.77 24.42 21.34
C LYS A 124 10.19 24.94 22.65
N ASN A 125 9.10 24.34 23.12
CA ASN A 125 8.42 24.76 24.35
C ASN A 125 8.77 23.91 25.59
N LEU A 126 9.66 22.91 25.43
CA LEU A 126 10.17 22.11 26.52
C LEU A 126 11.28 22.84 27.29
N SER A 127 11.49 22.42 28.55
CA SER A 127 12.60 22.91 29.36
C SER A 127 13.94 22.53 28.72
N GLN A 128 14.94 23.41 28.76
CA GLN A 128 16.29 23.14 28.22
C GLN A 128 16.96 21.92 28.87
N ASN A 129 16.58 21.56 30.09
CA ASN A 129 17.08 20.40 30.82
C ASN A 129 16.33 19.10 30.50
N SER A 130 15.19 19.15 29.80
CA SER A 130 14.43 17.97 29.43
C SER A 130 15.22 17.09 28.45
N ARG A 131 15.08 15.77 28.63
CA ARG A 131 15.62 14.77 27.71
C ARG A 131 14.51 14.22 26.83
N VAL A 132 14.78 14.15 25.54
CA VAL A 132 13.81 13.77 24.53
C VAL A 132 14.28 12.51 23.81
N THR A 133 13.34 11.58 23.61
CA THR A 133 13.48 10.45 22.69
C THR A 133 12.47 10.64 21.57
N ILE A 134 12.91 10.54 20.31
CA ILE A 134 12.04 10.64 19.12
C ILE A 134 12.05 9.28 18.42
N LEU A 135 10.85 8.70 18.29
CA LEU A 135 10.61 7.43 17.63
C LEU A 135 9.66 7.64 16.45
N LEU A 136 9.86 6.87 15.39
CA LEU A 136 8.90 6.74 14.29
C LEU A 136 8.14 5.42 14.42
N THR A 137 6.88 5.40 13.97
CA THR A 137 6.06 4.18 14.04
C THR A 137 6.57 3.06 13.14
N SER A 138 7.43 3.35 12.16
CA SER A 138 8.20 2.35 11.39
C SER A 138 9.36 1.69 12.18
N ARG A 139 9.39 1.83 13.53
CA ARG A 139 10.43 1.33 14.46
C ARG A 139 11.80 1.99 14.32
N LYS A 140 11.88 3.13 13.65
CA LYS A 140 13.14 3.89 13.56
C LYS A 140 13.29 4.79 14.77
N LYS A 141 14.37 4.60 15.53
CA LYS A 141 14.80 5.55 16.58
C LYS A 141 15.60 6.66 15.92
N ILE A 142 15.13 7.89 16.05
CA ILE A 142 15.79 9.07 15.46
C ILE A 142 16.69 9.74 16.48
N ILE A 143 16.20 9.90 17.70
CA ILE A 143 16.91 10.50 18.83
C ILE A 143 16.64 9.65 20.07
N GLU A 144 17.67 9.36 20.87
CA GLU A 144 17.54 8.59 22.10
C GLU A 144 18.10 9.37 23.29
N ASN A 145 17.22 9.75 24.20
CA ASN A 145 17.56 10.36 25.49
C ASN A 145 18.52 11.59 25.43
N GLU A 146 18.34 12.43 24.39
CA GLU A 146 19.14 13.64 24.17
C GLU A 146 18.54 14.86 24.87
N LYS A 147 19.39 15.82 25.27
CA LYS A 147 18.91 17.12 25.78
C LYS A 147 18.30 17.92 24.64
N VAL A 148 17.21 18.64 24.95
CA VAL A 148 16.52 19.53 24.00
C VAL A 148 17.50 20.48 23.29
N THR A 149 18.51 21.01 24.01
CA THR A 149 19.50 21.92 23.43
C THR A 149 20.37 21.33 22.33
N ASN A 150 20.47 20.00 22.27
CA ASN A 150 21.31 19.30 21.30
C ASN A 150 20.52 18.88 20.03
N ILE A 151 19.19 19.06 20.04
CA ILE A 151 18.33 18.62 18.95
C ILE A 151 18.29 19.70 17.87
N SER A 152 18.82 19.40 16.69
CA SER A 152 18.75 20.29 15.54
C SER A 152 17.42 20.17 14.81
N ASP A 153 16.84 21.31 14.42
CA ASP A 153 15.62 21.35 13.58
C ASP A 153 15.79 20.55 12.26
N ARG A 154 17.00 20.44 11.73
CA ARG A 154 17.31 19.67 10.50
C ARG A 154 17.00 18.19 10.63
N VAL A 155 17.24 17.59 11.80
CA VAL A 155 16.94 16.17 12.04
C VAL A 155 15.45 15.88 11.83
N ILE A 156 14.58 16.82 12.23
CA ILE A 156 13.13 16.68 12.04
C ILE A 156 12.72 16.98 10.60
N GLU A 157 13.40 17.94 9.94
CA GLU A 157 13.15 18.27 8.53
C GLU A 157 13.47 17.10 7.60
N ASP A 158 14.54 16.38 7.87
CA ASP A 158 15.01 15.25 7.06
C ASP A 158 14.17 13.98 7.24
N LEU A 159 13.21 13.95 8.20
CA LEU A 159 12.29 12.83 8.36
C LEU A 159 11.43 12.65 7.11
N LYS A 160 11.31 11.41 6.66
CA LYS A 160 10.53 11.01 5.49
C LYS A 160 9.44 10.03 5.90
N ILE A 161 8.36 10.07 5.16
CA ILE A 161 7.25 9.11 5.28
C ILE A 161 7.75 7.70 4.93
N SER A 162 7.25 6.72 5.63
CA SER A 162 7.49 5.30 5.36
C SER A 162 6.36 4.74 4.50
N TYR A 163 6.69 3.82 3.61
CA TYR A 163 5.69 3.06 2.86
C TYR A 163 5.18 1.81 3.62
N ASP A 164 5.66 1.60 4.85
CA ASP A 164 5.24 0.50 5.72
C ASP A 164 4.04 0.90 6.58
N ILE A 165 3.45 -0.07 7.26
CA ILE A 165 2.38 0.13 8.24
C ILE A 165 2.93 0.71 9.55
N SER A 166 2.03 1.21 10.40
CA SER A 166 2.37 1.66 11.74
C SER A 166 2.56 0.48 12.70
N TYR A 167 3.70 0.42 13.39
CA TYR A 167 4.02 -0.53 14.48
C TYR A 167 3.83 0.09 15.87
N ALA A 168 2.96 1.08 16.00
CA ALA A 168 2.74 1.82 17.25
C ALA A 168 2.38 0.91 18.44
N GLN A 169 1.63 -0.18 18.21
CA GLN A 169 1.29 -1.14 19.25
C GLN A 169 2.53 -1.75 19.89
N GLU A 170 3.45 -2.26 19.07
CA GLU A 170 4.67 -2.90 19.55
C GLU A 170 5.58 -1.92 20.29
N ILE A 171 5.73 -0.71 19.73
CA ILE A 171 6.50 0.37 20.36
C ILE A 171 5.92 0.72 21.74
N LEU A 172 4.60 0.91 21.85
CA LEU A 172 3.97 1.24 23.11
C LEU A 172 4.02 0.08 24.12
N GLU A 173 4.05 -1.17 23.65
CA GLU A 173 4.28 -2.34 24.50
C GLU A 173 5.71 -2.39 25.05
N GLU A 174 6.72 -2.05 24.26
CA GLU A 174 8.12 -1.92 24.75
C GLU A 174 8.27 -0.78 25.77
N LEU A 175 7.51 0.28 25.61
CA LEU A 175 7.58 1.47 26.49
C LEU A 175 6.79 1.31 27.80
N LYS A 176 6.03 0.23 28.01
CA LYS A 176 5.14 0.05 29.18
C LYS A 176 5.82 0.25 30.55
N ASN A 177 7.10 -0.02 30.65
CA ASN A 177 7.87 0.03 31.90
C ASN A 177 8.75 1.28 31.99
N LEU A 178 8.68 2.20 31.03
CA LEU A 178 9.46 3.43 31.06
C LEU A 178 8.70 4.54 31.81
N GLU A 179 9.41 5.28 32.65
CA GLU A 179 8.91 6.48 33.27
C GLU A 179 9.08 7.68 32.33
N GLY A 180 8.05 8.47 32.15
CA GLY A 180 8.09 9.66 31.33
C GLY A 180 6.73 10.02 30.74
N GLU A 181 6.66 11.14 30.06
CA GLU A 181 5.49 11.56 29.30
C GLU A 181 5.61 11.12 27.85
N ILE A 182 4.57 10.45 27.34
CA ILE A 182 4.55 9.90 25.99
C ILE A 182 3.52 10.65 25.17
N PHE A 183 3.98 11.18 24.03
CA PHE A 183 3.14 11.83 23.02
C PHE A 183 3.16 10.97 21.75
N LEU A 184 1.98 10.70 21.20
CA LEU A 184 1.79 10.04 19.92
C LEU A 184 1.12 11.01 18.96
N ILE A 185 1.78 11.34 17.86
CA ILE A 185 1.26 12.20 16.79
C ILE A 185 0.86 11.30 15.64
N THR A 186 -0.44 11.23 15.31
CA THR A 186 -0.97 10.27 14.33
C THR A 186 -2.31 10.74 13.76
N ASP A 187 -2.77 10.14 12.68
CA ASP A 187 -4.12 10.30 12.11
C ASP A 187 -5.18 9.39 12.74
N LEU A 188 -4.78 8.51 13.67
CA LEU A 188 -5.66 7.61 14.42
C LEU A 188 -6.51 6.67 13.54
N GLN A 189 -5.94 6.07 12.52
CA GLN A 189 -6.62 5.06 11.71
C GLN A 189 -7.13 3.88 12.56
N GLU A 190 -8.35 3.43 12.26
CA GLU A 190 -8.95 2.30 12.98
C GLU A 190 -8.15 1.00 12.80
N TYR A 191 -7.56 0.78 11.61
CA TYR A 191 -6.75 -0.39 11.32
C TYR A 191 -5.53 -0.48 12.24
N SER A 192 -4.71 0.55 12.26
CA SER A 192 -3.42 0.56 12.97
C SER A 192 -3.54 0.85 14.47
N TYR A 193 -4.65 1.49 14.91
CA TYR A 193 -4.81 1.96 16.29
C TYR A 193 -5.98 1.33 17.07
N SER A 194 -6.60 0.25 16.55
CA SER A 194 -7.71 -0.44 17.23
C SER A 194 -7.37 -0.95 18.63
N PHE A 195 -6.12 -1.29 18.90
CA PHE A 195 -5.63 -1.71 20.20
C PHE A 195 -5.79 -0.65 21.31
N LEU A 196 -5.85 0.64 20.94
CA LEU A 196 -6.05 1.74 21.89
C LEU A 196 -7.41 1.72 22.57
N LYS A 197 -8.43 1.02 22.03
CA LYS A 197 -9.74 0.84 22.70
C LYS A 197 -9.60 0.17 24.06
N ASN A 198 -8.61 -0.72 24.20
CA ASN A 198 -8.35 -1.49 25.39
C ASN A 198 -6.99 -1.15 26.04
N PHE A 199 -6.44 0.02 25.74
CA PHE A 199 -5.12 0.42 26.21
C PHE A 199 -5.11 0.56 27.74
N LYS A 200 -4.21 -0.19 28.37
CA LYS A 200 -3.91 -0.14 29.80
C LYS A 200 -2.40 0.00 29.97
N GLY A 201 -1.92 1.19 30.13
CA GLY A 201 -0.50 1.50 30.36
C GLY A 201 -0.27 1.99 31.79
N ASN A 202 0.97 1.94 32.25
CA ASN A 202 1.39 2.53 33.54
C ASN A 202 1.69 4.03 33.39
N PHE A 203 1.46 4.62 32.22
CA PHE A 203 1.68 6.03 31.89
C PHE A 203 0.46 6.62 31.18
N GLN A 204 0.38 7.94 31.17
CA GLN A 204 -0.63 8.66 30.39
C GLN A 204 -0.11 8.88 28.97
N LEU A 205 -0.80 8.28 27.99
CA LEU A 205 -0.55 8.51 26.57
C LEU A 205 -1.30 9.74 26.09
N LYS A 206 -0.59 10.76 25.65
CA LYS A 206 -1.14 11.97 25.04
C LYS A 206 -1.13 11.83 23.53
N ILE A 207 -2.29 11.70 22.93
CA ILE A 207 -2.45 11.52 21.49
C ILE A 207 -2.76 12.85 20.84
N ILE A 208 -1.98 13.21 19.84
CA ILE A 208 -2.23 14.37 18.98
C ILE A 208 -2.81 13.86 17.69
N ASP A 209 -4.11 14.10 17.56
CA ASP A 209 -4.94 13.57 16.49
C ASP A 209 -4.96 14.53 15.29
N LEU A 210 -4.44 14.07 14.16
CA LEU A 210 -4.42 14.75 12.87
C LEU A 210 -5.46 14.21 11.88
N GLY A 211 -6.13 13.10 12.23
CA GLY A 211 -7.10 12.43 11.39
C GLY A 211 -8.37 13.24 11.18
N LYS A 212 -9.02 13.01 10.05
CA LYS A 212 -10.32 13.60 9.70
C LYS A 212 -11.42 12.56 9.69
N ASP A 213 -12.63 12.99 10.05
CA ASP A 213 -13.82 12.13 10.06
C ASP A 213 -14.35 11.90 8.62
N ASN A 214 -14.19 12.89 7.74
CA ASN A 214 -14.59 12.81 6.34
C ASN A 214 -13.34 12.75 5.47
N PHE A 215 -13.19 11.66 4.75
CA PHE A 215 -12.08 11.45 3.84
C PHE A 215 -12.55 10.86 2.51
N LYS A 216 -11.74 11.03 1.48
CA LYS A 216 -11.90 10.38 0.19
C LYS A 216 -10.58 9.72 -0.17
N ASN A 217 -10.63 8.46 -0.49
CA ASN A 217 -9.47 7.74 -1.01
C ASN A 217 -9.92 6.58 -1.89
N CYS A 218 -9.19 6.35 -2.97
CA CYS A 218 -9.28 5.17 -3.80
C CYS A 218 -7.88 4.57 -3.92
N GLY A 219 -7.77 3.25 -3.85
CA GLY A 219 -6.47 2.58 -3.90
C GLY A 219 -6.51 1.25 -4.65
N ILE A 220 -5.33 0.72 -4.94
CA ILE A 220 -5.16 -0.60 -5.55
C ILE A 220 -4.73 -1.59 -4.47
N ILE A 221 -5.61 -2.52 -4.12
CA ILE A 221 -5.38 -3.46 -3.02
C ILE A 221 -4.86 -4.83 -3.46
N GLY A 222 -4.81 -5.08 -4.76
CA GLY A 222 -4.28 -6.33 -5.25
C GLY A 222 -4.40 -6.54 -6.75
N LEU A 223 -3.59 -7.46 -7.24
CA LEU A 223 -3.59 -7.91 -8.62
C LEU A 223 -3.29 -9.40 -8.65
N ARG A 224 -3.99 -10.13 -9.49
CA ARG A 224 -3.71 -11.54 -9.77
C ARG A 224 -3.83 -11.86 -11.25
N PHE A 225 -3.06 -12.83 -11.69
CA PHE A 225 -3.17 -13.39 -13.03
C PHE A 225 -4.23 -14.48 -13.03
N LEU A 226 -5.10 -14.45 -14.03
CA LEU A 226 -6.08 -15.51 -14.25
C LEU A 226 -5.60 -16.41 -15.38
N PRO A 227 -6.01 -17.68 -15.40
CA PRO A 227 -5.73 -18.57 -16.54
C PRO A 227 -6.17 -17.92 -17.84
N SER A 228 -5.31 -17.91 -18.85
CA SER A 228 -5.59 -17.32 -20.15
C SER A 228 -5.11 -18.22 -21.27
N ARG A 229 -5.54 -17.90 -22.50
CA ARG A 229 -5.01 -18.55 -23.71
C ARG A 229 -3.56 -18.13 -23.95
N GLU A 230 -2.79 -18.92 -24.71
CA GLU A 230 -1.35 -18.73 -24.94
C GLU A 230 -0.96 -17.33 -25.46
N ASP A 231 -1.89 -16.63 -26.11
CA ASP A 231 -1.70 -15.34 -26.76
C ASP A 231 -2.18 -14.13 -25.92
N LYS A 232 -2.68 -14.37 -24.71
CA LYS A 232 -3.24 -13.33 -23.84
C LYS A 232 -2.78 -13.50 -22.39
N ILE A 233 -2.73 -12.38 -21.68
CA ILE A 233 -2.56 -12.33 -20.23
C ILE A 233 -3.85 -11.79 -19.63
N ASN A 234 -4.46 -12.53 -18.72
CA ASN A 234 -5.65 -12.09 -18.01
C ASN A 234 -5.26 -11.58 -16.63
N LEU A 235 -5.50 -10.30 -16.40
CA LEU A 235 -5.29 -9.63 -15.13
C LEU A 235 -6.62 -9.40 -14.44
N GLN A 236 -6.71 -9.79 -13.18
CA GLN A 236 -7.77 -9.32 -12.30
C GLN A 236 -7.18 -8.34 -11.30
N ILE A 237 -7.66 -7.13 -11.32
CA ILE A 237 -7.21 -6.02 -10.50
C ILE A 237 -8.29 -5.71 -9.48
N LYS A 238 -7.92 -5.63 -8.21
CA LYS A 238 -8.81 -5.25 -7.12
C LYS A 238 -8.56 -3.81 -6.74
N LEU A 239 -9.57 -2.98 -6.99
CA LEU A 239 -9.61 -1.57 -6.64
C LEU A 239 -10.55 -1.39 -5.46
N ILE A 240 -10.27 -0.42 -4.62
CA ILE A 240 -11.13 -0.06 -3.51
C ILE A 240 -11.42 1.44 -3.52
N ASN A 241 -12.67 1.79 -3.24
CA ASN A 241 -13.07 3.15 -2.95
C ASN A 241 -13.54 3.20 -1.48
N TYR A 242 -12.76 3.85 -0.65
CA TYR A 242 -13.06 4.03 0.77
C TYR A 242 -14.05 5.18 1.03
N SER A 243 -14.37 5.98 -0.01
CA SER A 243 -15.32 7.07 0.09
C SER A 243 -16.77 6.57 0.16
N SER A 244 -17.68 7.39 0.67
CA SER A 244 -19.11 7.08 0.73
C SER A 244 -19.86 7.28 -0.60
N SER A 245 -19.22 7.86 -1.61
CA SER A 245 -19.79 8.16 -2.93
C SER A 245 -18.96 7.55 -4.06
N PRO A 246 -19.54 7.27 -5.22
CA PRO A 246 -18.79 6.85 -6.40
C PRO A 246 -17.75 7.90 -6.80
N VAL A 247 -16.58 7.45 -7.22
CA VAL A 247 -15.48 8.30 -7.70
C VAL A 247 -15.07 7.84 -9.09
N GLU A 248 -14.86 8.76 -10.00
CA GLU A 248 -14.27 8.48 -11.31
C GLU A 248 -12.78 8.78 -11.26
N VAL A 249 -11.97 7.77 -11.61
CA VAL A 249 -10.50 7.88 -11.58
C VAL A 249 -9.90 7.46 -12.92
N PRO A 250 -8.89 8.16 -13.43
CA PRO A 250 -8.07 7.69 -14.53
C PRO A 250 -7.32 6.42 -14.10
N PHE A 251 -7.36 5.41 -14.95
CA PHE A 251 -6.71 4.12 -14.75
C PHE A 251 -5.66 3.91 -15.84
N ILE A 252 -4.46 3.56 -15.45
CA ILE A 252 -3.33 3.34 -16.34
C ILE A 252 -2.71 1.97 -16.04
N LEU A 253 -2.59 1.14 -17.08
CA LEU A 253 -1.80 -0.08 -17.03
C LEU A 253 -0.57 0.10 -17.93
N SER A 254 0.62 -0.07 -17.37
CA SER A 254 1.89 0.00 -18.08
C SER A 254 2.59 -1.35 -18.01
N ILE A 255 2.90 -1.94 -19.17
CA ILE A 255 3.64 -3.20 -19.31
C ILE A 255 4.68 -2.98 -20.41
N GLU A 256 5.95 -2.91 -20.06
CA GLU A 256 7.02 -2.63 -21.03
C GLU A 256 6.64 -1.46 -21.95
N ASP A 257 6.47 -1.71 -23.27
CA ASP A 257 6.07 -0.70 -24.26
C ASP A 257 4.55 -0.55 -24.42
N PHE A 258 3.75 -1.36 -23.69
CA PHE A 258 2.29 -1.31 -23.76
C PHE A 258 1.71 -0.43 -22.66
N ASN A 259 0.95 0.59 -23.06
CA ASN A 259 0.21 1.46 -22.16
C ASN A 259 -1.28 1.44 -22.51
N PHE A 260 -2.10 1.12 -21.50
CA PHE A 260 -3.54 1.18 -21.60
C PHE A 260 -4.06 2.22 -20.62
N LYS A 261 -4.86 3.18 -21.13
CA LYS A 261 -5.51 4.21 -20.30
C LYS A 261 -7.02 4.12 -20.45
N ASN A 262 -7.73 4.24 -19.34
CA ASN A 262 -9.19 4.29 -19.31
C ASN A 262 -9.65 5.10 -18.10
N PHE A 263 -10.93 5.48 -18.04
CA PHE A 263 -11.58 6.02 -16.86
C PHE A 263 -12.44 4.95 -16.21
N LEU A 264 -12.33 4.82 -14.89
CA LEU A 264 -13.12 3.84 -14.13
C LEU A 264 -13.98 4.55 -13.10
N THR A 265 -15.27 4.26 -13.12
CA THR A 265 -16.17 4.64 -12.03
C THR A 265 -16.11 3.59 -10.93
N LEU A 266 -15.62 3.96 -9.76
CA LEU A 266 -15.48 3.10 -8.60
C LEU A 266 -16.63 3.38 -7.63
N PRO A 267 -17.60 2.48 -7.46
CA PRO A 267 -18.58 2.58 -6.39
C PRO A 267 -17.91 2.40 -5.04
N PRO A 268 -18.51 2.83 -3.92
CA PRO A 268 -18.02 2.55 -2.59
C PRO A 268 -17.75 1.05 -2.39
N GLY A 269 -16.62 0.71 -1.74
CA GLY A 269 -16.19 -0.66 -1.49
C GLY A 269 -15.25 -1.21 -2.56
N ILE A 270 -15.11 -2.54 -2.59
CA ILE A 270 -14.19 -3.24 -3.48
C ILE A 270 -14.84 -3.49 -4.84
N LYS A 271 -14.10 -3.19 -5.91
CA LYS A 271 -14.44 -3.53 -7.29
C LYS A 271 -13.33 -4.34 -7.93
N GLU A 272 -13.68 -5.48 -8.50
CA GLU A 272 -12.77 -6.29 -9.32
C GLU A 272 -12.93 -5.89 -10.79
N PHE A 273 -11.81 -5.68 -11.44
CA PHE A 273 -11.72 -5.32 -12.84
C PHE A 273 -10.86 -6.35 -13.57
N ASN A 274 -11.43 -6.98 -14.60
CA ASN A 274 -10.73 -7.97 -15.40
C ASN A 274 -10.29 -7.35 -16.72
N LEU A 275 -9.01 -7.50 -17.06
CA LEU A 275 -8.41 -6.98 -18.28
C LEU A 275 -7.68 -8.08 -19.04
N GLU A 276 -8.02 -8.27 -20.31
CA GLU A 276 -7.29 -9.13 -21.23
C GLU A 276 -6.28 -8.30 -22.03
N ILE A 277 -5.01 -8.66 -21.93
CA ILE A 277 -3.92 -7.98 -22.62
C ILE A 277 -3.40 -8.91 -23.73
N PRO A 278 -3.34 -8.45 -24.99
CA PRO A 278 -2.74 -9.23 -26.05
C PRO A 278 -1.24 -9.38 -25.76
N GLN A 279 -0.78 -10.61 -25.69
CA GLN A 279 0.63 -10.90 -25.50
C GLN A 279 1.33 -10.90 -26.86
N LYS A 280 2.07 -9.85 -27.17
CA LYS A 280 3.12 -9.94 -28.19
C LYS A 280 4.16 -10.92 -27.64
N SER A 281 4.57 -11.85 -28.45
CA SER A 281 5.44 -13.03 -28.23
C SER A 281 6.73 -12.83 -27.40
N ALA A 282 6.69 -12.05 -26.32
CA ALA A 282 7.80 -11.92 -25.39
C ALA A 282 7.92 -13.20 -24.56
N GLN A 283 8.93 -13.98 -24.85
CA GLN A 283 9.41 -15.03 -23.95
C GLN A 283 10.17 -14.32 -22.83
N GLY A 284 9.80 -14.54 -21.58
CA GLY A 284 10.55 -14.02 -20.45
C GLY A 284 9.70 -13.51 -19.29
N ILE A 285 10.36 -12.78 -18.40
CA ILE A 285 9.76 -12.15 -17.23
C ILE A 285 9.22 -10.79 -17.63
N ILE A 286 7.91 -10.64 -17.60
CA ILE A 286 7.20 -9.39 -17.86
C ILE A 286 7.03 -8.63 -16.55
N THR A 287 7.37 -7.35 -16.57
CA THR A 287 7.15 -6.44 -15.43
C THR A 287 6.20 -5.32 -15.83
N GLY A 288 5.36 -4.91 -14.90
CA GLY A 288 4.43 -3.82 -15.16
C GLY A 288 3.96 -3.16 -13.87
N LYS A 289 3.17 -2.12 -14.07
CA LYS A 289 2.47 -1.42 -12.99
C LYS A 289 1.05 -1.08 -13.42
N VAL A 290 0.17 -1.09 -12.44
CA VAL A 290 -1.17 -0.50 -12.51
C VAL A 290 -1.16 0.78 -11.70
N GLU A 291 -1.77 1.82 -12.21
CA GLU A 291 -1.79 3.14 -11.60
C GLU A 291 -3.19 3.76 -11.73
N ILE A 292 -3.64 4.43 -10.68
CA ILE A 292 -4.80 5.31 -10.69
C ILE A 292 -4.34 6.73 -10.37
N GLU A 293 -4.89 7.72 -11.06
CA GLU A 293 -4.56 9.13 -10.77
C GLU A 293 -5.60 9.68 -9.77
N GLU A 294 -5.24 9.62 -8.48
CA GLU A 294 -6.00 10.18 -7.37
C GLU A 294 -5.06 11.04 -6.53
N GLU A 295 -5.50 12.23 -6.12
CA GLU A 295 -4.59 13.25 -5.55
C GLU A 295 -4.40 13.15 -4.04
N ASN A 296 -5.32 12.48 -3.33
CA ASN A 296 -5.37 12.58 -1.87
C ASN A 296 -4.33 11.71 -1.16
N LEU A 297 -4.10 10.48 -1.65
CA LEU A 297 -3.12 9.55 -1.11
C LEU A 297 -2.41 8.83 -2.27
N LYS A 298 -1.17 9.22 -2.55
CA LYS A 298 -0.46 8.74 -3.75
C LYS A 298 0.18 7.38 -3.59
N SER A 299 0.46 6.99 -2.36
CA SER A 299 1.23 5.79 -2.05
C SER A 299 0.51 4.49 -2.44
N ASP A 300 -0.84 4.42 -2.33
CA ASP A 300 -1.65 3.26 -2.71
C ASP A 300 -2.24 3.34 -4.13
N ASN A 301 -1.84 4.37 -4.89
CA ASN A 301 -2.24 4.58 -6.27
C ASN A 301 -1.49 3.71 -7.28
N VAL A 302 -0.37 3.11 -6.90
CA VAL A 302 0.47 2.33 -7.80
C VAL A 302 0.66 0.91 -7.26
N TYR A 303 0.45 -0.07 -8.13
CA TYR A 303 0.67 -1.48 -7.82
C TYR A 303 1.56 -2.13 -8.87
N TYR A 304 2.72 -2.62 -8.45
CA TYR A 304 3.70 -3.29 -9.31
C TYR A 304 3.43 -4.78 -9.40
N PHE A 305 3.73 -5.38 -10.53
CA PHE A 305 3.59 -6.81 -10.72
C PHE A 305 4.70 -7.40 -11.59
N VAL A 306 4.94 -8.67 -11.37
CA VAL A 306 5.86 -9.50 -12.15
C VAL A 306 5.11 -10.73 -12.64
N TYR A 307 5.14 -10.97 -13.93
CA TYR A 307 4.60 -12.16 -14.59
C TYR A 307 5.73 -12.91 -15.26
N ASP A 308 6.02 -14.11 -14.80
CA ASP A 308 7.05 -14.97 -15.39
C ASP A 308 6.40 -16.04 -16.27
N LYS A 309 6.52 -15.87 -17.58
CA LYS A 309 6.03 -16.85 -18.55
C LYS A 309 6.99 -18.03 -18.76
N THR A 310 8.27 -17.83 -18.44
CA THR A 310 9.30 -18.88 -18.62
C THR A 310 9.30 -19.89 -17.49
N GLU A 311 8.55 -19.63 -16.45
CA GLU A 311 8.48 -20.51 -15.30
C GLU A 311 7.82 -21.83 -15.70
N HIS A 312 8.66 -22.79 -16.14
CA HIS A 312 8.25 -24.18 -16.14
C HIS A 312 7.75 -24.49 -14.73
N PHE A 313 6.51 -24.95 -14.66
CA PHE A 313 5.92 -25.39 -13.40
C PHE A 313 6.07 -26.92 -13.32
N PRO A 314 7.27 -27.43 -12.99
CA PRO A 314 7.53 -28.86 -12.94
C PRO A 314 6.71 -29.46 -11.79
N ILE A 315 5.94 -30.49 -12.12
CA ILE A 315 5.08 -31.22 -11.21
C ILE A 315 5.67 -32.62 -11.01
N LEU A 316 5.88 -32.99 -9.76
CA LEU A 316 6.21 -34.35 -9.40
C LEU A 316 4.95 -35.11 -8.94
N VAL A 317 4.59 -36.16 -9.61
CA VAL A 317 3.52 -37.06 -9.22
C VAL A 317 4.12 -38.31 -8.60
N ILE A 318 3.93 -38.47 -7.29
CA ILE A 318 4.37 -39.62 -6.52
C ILE A 318 3.18 -40.57 -6.36
N TYR A 319 3.36 -41.82 -6.72
CA TYR A 319 2.30 -42.80 -6.70
C TYR A 319 2.77 -44.14 -6.15
N GLU A 320 1.83 -44.94 -5.66
CA GLU A 320 2.09 -46.31 -5.22
C GLU A 320 1.59 -47.35 -6.24
N LYS A 321 0.37 -47.14 -6.77
CA LYS A 321 -0.24 -48.02 -7.76
C LYS A 321 -0.43 -47.27 -9.09
N GLU A 322 0.01 -47.86 -10.20
CA GLU A 322 -0.09 -47.23 -11.50
C GLU A 322 -1.54 -47.02 -11.98
N GLY A 323 -2.45 -47.91 -11.57
CA GLY A 323 -3.89 -47.78 -11.83
C GLY A 323 -4.51 -46.49 -11.29
N ASP A 324 -3.97 -45.95 -10.20
CA ASP A 324 -4.45 -44.69 -9.62
C ASP A 324 -4.09 -43.44 -10.45
N LEU A 325 -3.17 -43.61 -11.40
CA LEU A 325 -2.71 -42.50 -12.27
C LEU A 325 -3.47 -42.38 -13.60
N PHE A 326 -4.28 -43.36 -13.97
CA PHE A 326 -4.84 -43.47 -15.32
C PHE A 326 -5.51 -42.16 -15.79
N TYR A 327 -6.40 -41.61 -15.00
CA TYR A 327 -7.12 -40.37 -15.34
C TYR A 327 -6.24 -39.12 -15.18
N LEU A 328 -5.36 -39.07 -14.19
CA LEU A 328 -4.41 -37.98 -14.00
C LEU A 328 -3.39 -37.91 -15.14
N LYS A 329 -2.86 -39.04 -15.61
CA LYS A 329 -1.99 -39.09 -16.81
C LYS A 329 -2.69 -38.53 -18.04
N LYS A 330 -3.96 -38.93 -18.27
CA LYS A 330 -4.76 -38.41 -19.39
C LYS A 330 -5.03 -36.91 -19.27
N LEU A 331 -5.33 -36.44 -18.06
CA LEU A 331 -5.53 -35.01 -17.79
C LEU A 331 -4.28 -34.21 -18.14
N PHE A 332 -3.10 -34.62 -17.67
CA PHE A 332 -1.86 -33.89 -17.97
C PHE A 332 -1.44 -33.99 -19.43
N LEU A 333 -1.73 -35.09 -20.12
CA LEU A 333 -1.51 -35.19 -21.56
C LEU A 333 -2.39 -34.26 -22.41
N SER A 334 -3.52 -33.82 -21.85
CA SER A 334 -4.42 -32.86 -22.52
C SER A 334 -3.93 -31.41 -22.46
N SER A 335 -2.95 -31.10 -21.61
CA SER A 335 -2.35 -29.78 -21.46
C SER A 335 -0.85 -29.83 -21.71
N LYS A 336 -0.35 -28.92 -22.57
CA LYS A 336 1.09 -28.75 -22.82
C LYS A 336 1.79 -27.83 -21.81
N ASP A 337 1.02 -27.25 -20.90
CA ASP A 337 1.50 -26.20 -19.99
C ASP A 337 2.28 -26.75 -18.79
N TYR A 338 2.22 -28.06 -18.56
CA TYR A 338 2.83 -28.68 -17.38
C TYR A 338 3.88 -29.72 -17.79
N GLN A 339 5.06 -29.60 -17.21
CA GLN A 339 6.06 -30.67 -17.23
C GLN A 339 5.82 -31.57 -16.01
N VAL A 340 5.47 -32.83 -16.24
CA VAL A 340 5.08 -33.77 -15.19
C VAL A 340 5.97 -35.00 -15.18
N ASP A 341 6.64 -35.21 -14.05
CA ASP A 341 7.43 -36.42 -13.80
C ASP A 341 6.66 -37.36 -12.87
N TYR A 342 6.70 -38.64 -13.19
CA TYR A 342 6.00 -39.67 -12.43
C TYR A 342 7.01 -40.59 -11.75
N VAL A 343 6.94 -40.70 -10.44
CA VAL A 343 7.87 -41.52 -9.62
C VAL A 343 7.11 -42.41 -8.68
N SER A 344 7.45 -43.69 -8.66
CA SER A 344 6.85 -44.59 -7.70
C SER A 344 7.31 -44.32 -6.27
N LEU A 345 6.46 -44.60 -5.28
CA LEU A 345 6.78 -44.40 -3.87
C LEU A 345 8.03 -45.18 -3.42
N GLY A 346 8.33 -46.31 -4.09
CA GLY A 346 9.55 -47.07 -3.84
C GLY A 346 10.84 -46.43 -4.29
N GLU A 347 10.78 -45.50 -5.29
CA GLU A 347 11.96 -44.84 -5.89
C GLU A 347 12.18 -43.42 -5.39
N ILE A 348 11.36 -42.95 -4.46
CA ILE A 348 11.33 -41.58 -3.96
C ILE A 348 12.67 -41.10 -3.39
N LYS A 349 13.52 -42.02 -2.90
CA LYS A 349 14.84 -41.70 -2.33
C LYS A 349 15.83 -41.12 -3.36
N LYS A 350 15.55 -41.30 -4.65
CA LYS A 350 16.41 -40.83 -5.76
C LYS A 350 16.04 -39.43 -6.23
N VAL A 351 14.95 -38.84 -5.70
CA VAL A 351 14.36 -37.60 -6.22
C VAL A 351 14.53 -36.47 -5.23
N SER A 352 15.00 -35.31 -5.75
CA SER A 352 15.04 -34.07 -4.99
C SER A 352 13.73 -33.30 -5.16
N PHE A 353 12.99 -33.11 -4.07
CA PHE A 353 11.71 -32.38 -4.08
C PHE A 353 11.88 -30.91 -4.43
N SER A 354 13.04 -30.33 -4.13
CA SER A 354 13.35 -28.91 -4.40
C SER A 354 13.40 -28.57 -5.90
N SER A 355 13.50 -29.55 -6.78
CA SER A 355 13.48 -29.35 -8.23
C SER A 355 12.07 -29.15 -8.80
N TYR A 356 11.03 -29.35 -8.00
CA TYR A 356 9.64 -29.27 -8.43
C TYR A 356 8.93 -28.10 -7.78
N SER A 357 7.96 -27.55 -8.50
CA SER A 357 7.11 -26.46 -8.01
C SER A 357 5.88 -26.96 -7.26
N LEU A 358 5.45 -28.19 -7.57
CA LEU A 358 4.29 -28.86 -6.96
C LEU A 358 4.55 -30.35 -6.87
N ILE A 359 4.14 -30.94 -5.74
CA ILE A 359 4.13 -32.40 -5.55
C ILE A 359 2.68 -32.87 -5.42
N LEU A 360 2.29 -33.82 -6.26
CA LEU A 360 1.06 -34.58 -6.10
C LEU A 360 1.40 -35.94 -5.48
N LEU A 361 0.94 -36.22 -4.28
CA LEU A 361 1.08 -37.50 -3.63
C LEU A 361 -0.24 -38.27 -3.76
N VAL A 362 -0.25 -39.30 -4.60
CA VAL A 362 -1.46 -40.01 -5.01
C VAL A 362 -1.61 -41.33 -4.26
N ASN A 363 -2.64 -41.41 -3.47
CA ASN A 363 -3.14 -42.62 -2.79
C ASN A 363 -2.08 -43.44 -2.06
N PRO A 364 -1.23 -42.82 -1.20
CA PRO A 364 -0.21 -43.56 -0.47
C PRO A 364 -0.84 -44.54 0.55
N SER A 365 -0.28 -45.71 0.70
CA SER A 365 -0.68 -46.62 1.80
C SER A 365 0.03 -46.31 3.10
N LYS A 366 1.12 -45.56 3.06
CA LYS A 366 1.89 -45.11 4.24
C LYS A 366 2.60 -43.79 3.99
N ILE A 367 2.76 -43.05 5.06
CA ILE A 367 3.64 -41.87 5.11
C ILE A 367 4.64 -42.15 6.22
N ASP A 368 5.77 -42.73 5.84
CA ASP A 368 6.83 -43.10 6.77
C ASP A 368 7.67 -41.89 7.23
N GLN A 369 8.64 -42.08 8.10
CA GLN A 369 9.48 -41.04 8.66
C GLN A 369 10.31 -40.31 7.57
N PHE A 370 10.78 -41.02 6.55
CA PHE A 370 11.56 -40.47 5.47
C PHE A 370 10.70 -39.53 4.59
N LEU A 371 9.54 -40.02 4.17
CA LEU A 371 8.60 -39.24 3.37
C LEU A 371 8.10 -38.02 4.15
N LYS A 372 7.76 -38.18 5.44
CA LYS A 372 7.42 -37.07 6.34
C LYS A 372 8.51 -36.01 6.31
N TRP A 373 9.77 -36.38 6.52
CA TRP A 373 10.90 -35.45 6.55
C TRP A 373 11.03 -34.69 5.22
N GLN A 374 10.96 -35.39 4.12
CA GLN A 374 11.02 -34.80 2.77
C GLN A 374 9.87 -33.80 2.55
N LEU A 375 8.63 -34.21 2.84
CA LEU A 375 7.44 -33.36 2.66
C LEU A 375 7.49 -32.12 3.55
N LEU A 376 7.78 -32.28 4.84
CA LEU A 376 7.85 -31.14 5.77
C LEU A 376 8.97 -30.17 5.41
N ASN A 377 10.14 -30.67 4.99
CA ASN A 377 11.23 -29.83 4.53
C ASN A 377 10.85 -29.07 3.26
N TYR A 378 10.17 -29.73 2.33
CA TYR A 378 9.69 -29.11 1.09
C TYR A 378 8.63 -28.04 1.38
N LEU A 379 7.63 -28.32 2.23
CA LEU A 379 6.60 -27.38 2.65
C LEU A 379 7.18 -26.16 3.39
N LYS A 380 8.15 -26.34 4.29
CA LYS A 380 8.86 -25.27 5.00
C LYS A 380 9.62 -24.33 4.05
N ASN A 381 10.03 -24.82 2.88
CA ASN A 381 10.69 -24.04 1.84
C ASN A 381 9.69 -23.50 0.80
N ASN A 382 8.45 -23.24 1.20
CA ASN A 382 7.35 -22.76 0.34
C ASN A 382 6.98 -23.71 -0.80
N GLY A 383 7.38 -24.97 -0.75
CA GLY A 383 6.91 -26.01 -1.63
C GLY A 383 5.40 -26.26 -1.42
N LYS A 384 4.75 -26.84 -2.41
CA LYS A 384 3.30 -27.08 -2.39
C LYS A 384 3.00 -28.54 -2.64
N VAL A 385 2.07 -29.06 -1.87
CA VAL A 385 1.69 -30.48 -1.93
C VAL A 385 0.18 -30.61 -2.11
N ILE A 386 -0.23 -31.42 -3.06
CA ILE A 386 -1.59 -31.91 -3.19
C ILE A 386 -1.57 -33.39 -2.80
N LEU A 387 -2.25 -33.73 -1.73
CA LEU A 387 -2.41 -35.09 -1.25
C LEU A 387 -3.78 -35.62 -1.69
N ILE A 388 -3.80 -36.75 -2.39
CA ILE A 388 -5.00 -37.43 -2.82
C ILE A 388 -5.10 -38.73 -2.05
N LEU A 389 -6.05 -38.85 -1.14
CA LEU A 389 -6.27 -40.03 -0.32
C LEU A 389 -7.32 -40.96 -0.93
N GLY A 390 -7.28 -42.23 -0.64
CA GLY A 390 -8.26 -43.19 -1.12
C GLY A 390 -8.19 -44.53 -0.40
N GLN A 391 -7.11 -44.83 0.30
CA GLN A 391 -6.96 -46.04 1.09
C GLN A 391 -6.51 -45.73 2.51
N ASN A 392 -6.79 -46.62 3.43
CA ASN A 392 -6.35 -46.47 4.81
C ASN A 392 -4.83 -46.36 4.89
N LEU A 393 -4.36 -45.34 5.57
CA LEU A 393 -2.95 -45.16 5.83
C LEU A 393 -2.51 -46.16 6.95
N LYS A 394 -1.66 -47.12 6.58
CA LYS A 394 -1.08 -48.07 7.54
C LYS A 394 -0.16 -47.39 8.55
N GLU A 395 0.50 -46.31 8.10
CA GLU A 395 1.35 -45.46 8.92
C GLU A 395 1.16 -44.01 8.45
N ASN A 396 0.69 -43.14 9.35
CA ASN A 396 0.58 -41.71 9.11
C ASN A 396 1.50 -40.96 10.06
N ARG A 397 2.65 -40.54 9.59
CA ARG A 397 3.61 -39.72 10.34
C ARG A 397 3.32 -38.22 10.26
N LEU A 398 2.28 -37.79 9.51
CA LEU A 398 1.78 -36.42 9.46
C LEU A 398 0.57 -36.20 10.42
N ASN A 399 0.41 -37.04 11.43
CA ASN A 399 -0.68 -36.97 12.40
C ASN A 399 -0.71 -35.60 13.17
N GLU A 400 0.39 -34.89 13.22
CA GLU A 400 0.44 -33.51 13.75
C GLU A 400 -0.32 -32.49 12.89
N ILE A 401 -0.50 -32.79 11.60
CA ILE A 401 -1.24 -31.93 10.66
C ILE A 401 -2.67 -32.42 10.48
N PHE A 402 -2.83 -33.73 10.28
CA PHE A 402 -4.13 -34.35 10.09
C PHE A 402 -4.17 -35.81 10.59
N GLU A 403 -5.30 -36.20 11.08
CA GLU A 403 -5.61 -37.60 11.46
C GLU A 403 -6.61 -38.16 10.47
N THR A 404 -6.43 -39.42 10.10
CA THR A 404 -7.33 -40.17 9.23
C THR A 404 -8.07 -41.22 10.03
N SER A 405 -9.39 -41.41 9.76
CA SER A 405 -10.18 -42.51 10.23
C SER A 405 -10.23 -43.64 9.20
N GLU A 406 -10.91 -44.72 9.52
CA GLU A 406 -11.12 -45.82 8.57
C GLU A 406 -11.88 -45.37 7.35
N ILE A 407 -11.60 -46.00 6.20
CA ILE A 407 -12.24 -45.73 4.94
C ILE A 407 -13.76 -45.84 5.07
N TRP A 408 -14.44 -44.80 4.58
CA TRP A 408 -15.88 -44.87 4.42
C TRP A 408 -16.18 -45.50 3.05
N GLU A 409 -16.86 -46.66 3.09
CA GLU A 409 -17.27 -47.41 1.91
C GLU A 409 -18.68 -47.95 2.15
N ARG A 410 -19.63 -47.56 1.30
CA ARG A 410 -21.04 -48.03 1.39
C ARG A 410 -21.60 -48.23 -0.02
N LYS A 411 -22.78 -48.94 -0.08
CA LYS A 411 -23.53 -49.09 -1.34
C LYS A 411 -24.12 -47.75 -1.85
N GLU A 412 -24.37 -46.81 -0.94
CA GLU A 412 -24.83 -45.47 -1.29
C GLU A 412 -23.65 -44.59 -1.66
N PHE A 413 -23.84 -43.73 -2.65
CA PHE A 413 -22.81 -42.75 -3.09
C PHE A 413 -22.94 -41.45 -2.32
N LEU A 414 -21.81 -40.73 -2.20
CA LEU A 414 -21.75 -39.35 -1.73
C LEU A 414 -21.69 -38.38 -2.92
N VAL A 415 -22.17 -37.18 -2.71
CA VAL A 415 -22.03 -36.07 -3.66
C VAL A 415 -21.48 -34.86 -2.91
N ILE A 416 -20.81 -33.95 -3.63
CA ILE A 416 -20.38 -32.67 -3.08
C ILE A 416 -21.64 -31.82 -2.87
N ASP A 417 -21.90 -31.37 -1.64
CA ASP A 417 -23.15 -30.66 -1.31
C ASP A 417 -22.91 -29.21 -0.89
N LYS A 418 -21.83 -28.94 -0.13
CA LYS A 418 -21.46 -27.59 0.34
C LYS A 418 -20.04 -27.28 -0.07
N TRP A 419 -19.79 -26.03 -0.48
CA TRP A 419 -18.45 -25.56 -0.84
C TRP A 419 -18.34 -24.03 -0.67
N GLU A 420 -17.10 -23.53 -0.56
CA GLU A 420 -16.76 -22.10 -0.52
C GLU A 420 -16.95 -21.49 -1.91
N LYS A 421 -18.11 -20.86 -2.17
CA LYS A 421 -18.49 -20.34 -3.51
C LYS A 421 -17.53 -19.29 -4.04
N GLU A 422 -16.99 -18.45 -3.16
CA GLU A 422 -16.06 -17.37 -3.51
C GLU A 422 -14.61 -17.86 -3.67
N HIS A 423 -14.33 -19.11 -3.33
CA HIS A 423 -12.98 -19.65 -3.45
C HIS A 423 -12.63 -19.87 -4.93
N PHE A 424 -11.40 -19.49 -5.33
CA PHE A 424 -10.91 -19.57 -6.71
C PHE A 424 -11.19 -20.91 -7.40
N ILE A 425 -11.07 -22.01 -6.67
CA ILE A 425 -11.29 -23.37 -7.21
C ILE A 425 -12.76 -23.57 -7.66
N PHE A 426 -13.73 -23.00 -6.95
CA PHE A 426 -15.15 -23.20 -7.20
C PHE A 426 -15.86 -22.01 -7.84
N GLN A 427 -15.24 -20.85 -7.86
CA GLN A 427 -15.81 -19.62 -8.39
C GLN A 427 -16.31 -19.80 -9.83
N ASN A 428 -17.55 -19.35 -10.13
CA ASN A 428 -18.18 -19.43 -11.44
C ASN A 428 -18.38 -20.86 -12.00
N LEU A 429 -18.29 -21.89 -11.16
CA LEU A 429 -18.71 -23.23 -11.55
C LEU A 429 -20.22 -23.42 -11.26
N PRO A 430 -21.00 -23.97 -12.24
CA PRO A 430 -22.42 -24.22 -12.02
C PRO A 430 -22.64 -25.24 -10.89
N GLU A 431 -23.59 -24.99 -10.02
CA GLU A 431 -23.93 -25.88 -8.90
C GLU A 431 -24.24 -27.31 -9.36
N LYS A 432 -24.97 -27.46 -10.46
CA LYS A 432 -25.28 -28.76 -11.06
C LYS A 432 -24.01 -29.55 -11.41
N THR A 433 -23.00 -28.87 -11.95
CA THR A 433 -21.71 -29.50 -12.32
C THR A 433 -20.94 -29.97 -11.09
N ILE A 434 -20.99 -29.19 -9.99
CA ILE A 434 -20.29 -29.56 -8.76
C ILE A 434 -20.95 -30.75 -8.07
N LYS A 435 -22.29 -30.83 -8.07
CA LYS A 435 -23.06 -31.89 -7.44
C LYS A 435 -23.20 -33.17 -8.26
N GLU A 436 -22.81 -33.16 -9.53
CA GLU A 436 -22.98 -34.29 -10.45
C GLU A 436 -22.13 -35.53 -10.10
N PRO A 437 -20.82 -35.40 -9.73
CA PRO A 437 -19.98 -36.57 -9.43
C PRO A 437 -20.43 -37.37 -8.24
N LYS A 438 -20.34 -38.68 -8.36
CA LYS A 438 -20.65 -39.68 -7.30
C LYS A 438 -19.37 -40.26 -6.72
N PHE A 439 -19.30 -40.35 -5.42
CA PHE A 439 -18.17 -40.90 -4.69
C PHE A 439 -18.61 -42.10 -3.87
N TYR A 440 -17.90 -43.20 -4.02
CA TYR A 440 -18.22 -44.48 -3.39
C TYR A 440 -17.29 -44.77 -2.23
N ARG A 441 -16.10 -44.16 -2.19
CA ARG A 441 -15.08 -44.32 -1.15
C ARG A 441 -14.43 -43.00 -0.82
N MET A 442 -14.21 -42.75 0.47
CA MET A 442 -13.48 -41.58 0.96
C MET A 442 -12.80 -41.88 2.29
N ILE A 443 -11.81 -41.10 2.66
CA ILE A 443 -11.14 -41.18 3.95
C ILE A 443 -11.60 -40.01 4.82
N PRO A 444 -12.34 -40.27 5.92
CA PRO A 444 -12.67 -39.24 6.88
C PRO A 444 -11.39 -38.68 7.50
N LEU A 445 -11.30 -37.33 7.57
CA LEU A 445 -10.10 -36.63 7.99
C LEU A 445 -10.45 -35.49 8.94
N LYS A 446 -9.60 -35.26 9.96
CA LYS A 446 -9.69 -34.16 10.92
C LYS A 446 -8.31 -33.52 11.12
N GLY A 447 -8.28 -32.23 11.40
CA GLY A 447 -7.07 -31.47 11.73
C GLY A 447 -7.43 -30.10 12.26
N GLU A 448 -6.64 -29.54 13.18
CA GLU A 448 -6.95 -28.28 13.87
C GLU A 448 -6.78 -27.05 12.96
N ASN A 449 -5.82 -27.09 12.03
CA ASN A 449 -5.49 -25.95 11.16
C ASN A 449 -5.98 -26.11 9.71
N LEU A 450 -6.93 -27.02 9.48
CA LEU A 450 -7.45 -27.32 8.15
C LEU A 450 -8.73 -26.53 7.86
N LYS A 451 -8.67 -25.67 6.84
CA LYS A 451 -9.85 -25.05 6.26
C LYS A 451 -10.51 -26.01 5.29
N ILE A 452 -11.80 -26.31 5.50
CA ILE A 452 -12.56 -27.16 4.59
C ILE A 452 -13.15 -26.30 3.48
N LEU A 453 -12.79 -26.60 2.23
CA LEU A 453 -13.24 -25.90 1.05
C LEU A 453 -14.49 -26.50 0.43
N ALA A 454 -14.70 -27.82 0.61
CA ALA A 454 -15.92 -28.50 0.15
C ALA A 454 -16.25 -29.70 1.03
N TYR A 455 -17.55 -29.97 1.20
CA TYR A 455 -18.11 -31.04 1.98
C TYR A 455 -18.97 -31.98 1.13
N PHE A 456 -19.00 -33.25 1.50
CA PHE A 456 -19.99 -34.20 1.05
C PHE A 456 -21.35 -34.00 1.73
N ASN A 457 -22.40 -34.63 1.19
CA ASN A 457 -23.74 -34.59 1.73
C ASN A 457 -23.88 -35.24 3.13
N ASN A 458 -22.92 -36.02 3.58
CA ASN A 458 -22.81 -36.56 4.93
C ASN A 458 -22.01 -35.68 5.90
N ASN A 459 -21.69 -34.45 5.51
CA ASN A 459 -20.86 -33.46 6.22
C ASN A 459 -19.39 -33.85 6.42
N PHE A 460 -18.90 -34.92 5.79
CA PHE A 460 -17.45 -35.18 5.74
C PHE A 460 -16.77 -34.26 4.71
N PRO A 461 -15.51 -33.88 4.98
CA PRO A 461 -14.77 -33.00 4.04
C PRO A 461 -14.41 -33.75 2.74
N PHE A 462 -14.54 -33.06 1.60
CA PHE A 462 -14.06 -33.52 0.29
C PHE A 462 -12.71 -32.93 -0.05
N LEU A 463 -12.58 -31.59 0.10
CA LEU A 463 -11.36 -30.85 -0.19
C LEU A 463 -11.03 -29.94 0.99
N LEU A 464 -9.79 -30.03 1.47
CA LEU A 464 -9.27 -29.24 2.58
C LEU A 464 -8.00 -28.51 2.18
N GLU A 465 -7.74 -27.41 2.85
CA GLU A 465 -6.53 -26.63 2.74
C GLU A 465 -5.90 -26.41 4.10
N ASP A 466 -4.61 -26.78 4.24
CA ASP A 466 -3.78 -26.29 5.33
C ASP A 466 -3.12 -24.97 4.89
N THR A 467 -3.64 -23.86 5.38
CA THR A 467 -3.19 -22.51 5.01
C THR A 467 -1.79 -22.20 5.51
N LEU A 468 -1.34 -22.85 6.58
CA LEU A 468 -0.04 -22.66 7.19
C LEU A 468 1.08 -23.40 6.43
N ASN A 469 0.78 -24.60 5.92
CA ASN A 469 1.76 -25.50 5.35
C ASN A 469 1.68 -25.66 3.83
N ASN A 470 0.86 -24.87 3.11
CA ASN A 470 0.70 -24.98 1.64
C ASN A 470 0.30 -26.42 1.17
N LEU A 471 -0.55 -27.09 1.94
CA LEU A 471 -1.00 -28.46 1.69
C LEU A 471 -2.48 -28.44 1.29
N MET A 472 -2.83 -29.10 0.18
CA MET A 472 -4.20 -29.36 -0.24
C MET A 472 -4.48 -30.86 -0.10
N ILE A 473 -5.66 -31.23 0.39
CA ILE A 473 -6.00 -32.64 0.61
C ILE A 473 -7.35 -32.97 -0.01
N PHE A 474 -7.36 -33.90 -0.95
CA PHE A 474 -8.56 -34.59 -1.42
C PHE A 474 -8.76 -35.86 -0.61
N THR A 475 -9.95 -36.05 -0.09
CA THR A 475 -10.27 -37.20 0.76
C THR A 475 -10.74 -38.42 -0.02
N SER A 476 -10.85 -38.34 -1.33
CA SER A 476 -11.17 -39.46 -2.23
C SER A 476 -10.20 -39.49 -3.40
N ASN A 477 -9.80 -40.68 -3.85
CA ASN A 477 -8.99 -40.90 -5.04
C ASN A 477 -9.83 -40.78 -6.31
N PHE A 478 -9.17 -40.49 -7.44
CA PHE A 478 -9.79 -40.28 -8.75
C PHE A 478 -9.65 -41.49 -9.67
N SER A 479 -9.61 -42.70 -9.14
CA SER A 479 -9.55 -43.95 -9.89
C SER A 479 -10.84 -44.73 -9.83
N ASP A 480 -10.96 -45.74 -10.68
CA ASP A 480 -12.13 -46.61 -10.71
C ASP A 480 -12.40 -47.24 -9.36
N GLY A 481 -13.68 -47.35 -9.00
CA GLY A 481 -14.13 -47.84 -7.73
C GLY A 481 -14.15 -46.82 -6.58
N TYR A 482 -13.57 -45.63 -6.76
CA TYR A 482 -13.65 -44.52 -5.79
C TYR A 482 -14.70 -43.49 -6.18
N THR A 483 -14.75 -43.12 -7.47
CA THR A 483 -15.66 -42.08 -7.97
C THR A 483 -15.85 -42.20 -9.48
N ASP A 484 -16.97 -41.68 -9.98
CA ASP A 484 -17.20 -41.48 -11.41
C ASP A 484 -16.75 -40.07 -11.90
N MET A 485 -16.19 -39.27 -11.00
CA MET A 485 -15.79 -37.87 -11.25
C MET A 485 -14.89 -37.70 -12.49
N PRO A 486 -13.91 -38.57 -12.81
CA PRO A 486 -13.07 -38.42 -13.99
C PRO A 486 -13.86 -38.41 -15.31
N MET A 487 -15.07 -38.98 -15.32
CA MET A 487 -15.99 -38.98 -16.47
C MET A 487 -16.94 -37.79 -16.48
N LYS A 488 -16.86 -36.88 -15.53
CA LYS A 488 -17.72 -35.72 -15.36
C LYS A 488 -17.01 -34.43 -15.75
N ILE A 489 -17.80 -33.42 -16.15
CA ILE A 489 -17.31 -32.11 -16.56
C ILE A 489 -16.47 -31.43 -15.45
N LEU A 490 -16.75 -31.71 -14.18
CA LEU A 490 -16.05 -31.10 -13.05
C LEU A 490 -14.57 -31.47 -12.96
N PHE A 491 -14.17 -32.66 -13.41
CA PHE A 491 -12.82 -33.20 -13.16
C PHE A 491 -11.69 -32.30 -13.65
N LEU A 492 -11.71 -31.93 -14.94
CA LEU A 492 -10.68 -31.10 -15.51
C LEU A 492 -10.58 -29.72 -14.83
N PRO A 493 -11.68 -28.93 -14.72
CA PRO A 493 -11.60 -27.61 -14.11
C PRO A 493 -11.22 -27.66 -12.63
N LEU A 494 -11.66 -28.69 -11.88
CA LEU A 494 -11.32 -28.80 -10.45
C LEU A 494 -9.83 -29.03 -10.25
N ILE A 495 -9.25 -30.01 -10.96
CA ILE A 495 -7.82 -30.33 -10.79
C ILE A 495 -6.93 -29.21 -11.32
N PHE A 496 -7.19 -28.68 -12.53
CA PHE A 496 -6.40 -27.58 -13.05
C PHE A 496 -6.51 -26.31 -12.21
N ARG A 497 -7.69 -25.94 -11.72
CA ARG A 497 -7.84 -24.81 -10.81
C ARG A 497 -7.15 -25.04 -9.48
N THR A 498 -7.12 -26.27 -8.97
CA THR A 498 -6.34 -26.57 -7.76
C THR A 498 -4.85 -26.40 -8.00
N ILE A 499 -4.34 -26.83 -9.15
CA ILE A 499 -2.94 -26.65 -9.53
C ILE A 499 -2.63 -25.15 -9.73
N GLU A 500 -3.48 -24.44 -10.48
CA GLU A 500 -3.33 -23.00 -10.67
C GLU A 500 -3.40 -22.22 -9.35
N TYR A 501 -4.28 -22.61 -8.44
CA TYR A 501 -4.33 -22.03 -7.09
C TYR A 501 -3.01 -22.23 -6.35
N CYS A 502 -2.42 -23.42 -6.45
CA CYS A 502 -1.09 -23.68 -5.93
C CYS A 502 -0.01 -22.85 -6.62
N LYS A 503 -0.12 -22.57 -7.93
CA LYS A 503 0.82 -21.73 -8.69
C LYS A 503 0.73 -20.27 -8.27
N ILE A 504 -0.47 -19.74 -8.11
CA ILE A 504 -0.72 -18.35 -7.66
C ILE A 504 -0.12 -18.09 -6.28
N LYS A 505 -0.07 -19.08 -5.40
CA LYS A 505 0.57 -18.96 -4.07
C LYS A 505 2.09 -18.82 -4.10
N LYS A 506 2.76 -18.92 -5.25
CA LYS A 506 4.20 -18.61 -5.33
C LYS A 506 4.36 -17.10 -5.12
N LYS A 507 5.05 -16.73 -4.04
CA LYS A 507 5.14 -15.35 -3.59
C LYS A 507 6.14 -14.58 -4.45
N ASN A 508 5.70 -14.06 -5.61
CA ASN A 508 6.46 -13.11 -6.43
C ASN A 508 6.07 -11.66 -6.10
N ASN A 509 5.12 -11.47 -5.19
CA ASN A 509 4.67 -10.19 -4.72
C ASN A 509 4.86 -10.10 -3.20
N PHE A 510 5.59 -9.11 -2.77
CA PHE A 510 5.91 -8.81 -1.37
C PHE A 510 5.35 -7.44 -1.01
N PHE A 511 5.27 -7.18 0.28
CA PHE A 511 4.94 -5.85 0.77
C PHE A 511 6.19 -5.17 1.35
N VAL A 512 6.16 -3.85 1.39
CA VAL A 512 7.18 -3.05 2.07
C VAL A 512 7.36 -3.55 3.50
N GLY A 513 8.62 -3.60 3.98
CA GLY A 513 8.97 -4.14 5.29
C GLY A 513 9.12 -5.67 5.35
N GLU A 514 8.66 -6.42 4.34
CA GLU A 514 8.82 -7.88 4.33
C GLU A 514 10.21 -8.29 3.87
N THR A 515 10.78 -9.27 4.55
CA THR A 515 12.05 -9.88 4.14
C THR A 515 11.85 -10.84 2.97
N ILE A 516 12.57 -10.60 1.88
CA ILE A 516 12.60 -11.46 0.70
C ILE A 516 13.63 -12.56 0.94
N ILE A 517 13.20 -13.82 0.85
CA ILE A 517 14.08 -14.98 0.99
C ILE A 517 14.08 -15.74 -0.33
N LEU A 518 15.24 -15.87 -0.96
CA LEU A 518 15.41 -16.54 -2.24
C LEU A 518 16.61 -17.49 -2.24
N ASN A 519 16.48 -18.58 -3.00
CA ASN A 519 17.54 -19.56 -3.20
C ASN A 519 18.33 -19.25 -4.48
N PHE A 520 19.66 -19.35 -4.40
CA PHE A 520 20.57 -19.15 -5.53
C PHE A 520 21.68 -20.21 -5.55
N ASN A 521 22.33 -20.35 -6.71
CA ASN A 521 23.50 -21.21 -6.86
C ASN A 521 24.80 -20.43 -6.67
N SER A 522 24.76 -19.12 -6.91
CA SER A 522 25.92 -18.21 -6.79
C SER A 522 26.24 -17.90 -5.32
N SER A 523 27.50 -17.58 -5.03
CA SER A 523 27.92 -17.16 -3.69
C SER A 523 27.73 -15.66 -3.45
N GLN A 524 27.61 -14.87 -4.52
CA GLN A 524 27.37 -13.44 -4.48
C GLN A 524 26.29 -13.08 -5.48
N ILE A 525 25.35 -12.23 -5.10
CA ILE A 525 24.18 -11.86 -5.87
C ILE A 525 24.14 -10.34 -6.03
N LYS A 526 23.91 -9.89 -7.27
CA LYS A 526 23.60 -8.49 -7.59
C LYS A 526 22.09 -8.27 -7.44
N ILE A 527 21.73 -7.29 -6.62
CA ILE A 527 20.33 -6.90 -6.37
C ILE A 527 20.16 -5.47 -6.87
N ILE A 528 19.18 -5.26 -7.74
CA ILE A 528 18.79 -3.94 -8.24
C ILE A 528 17.44 -3.60 -7.62
N THR A 529 17.35 -2.46 -6.96
CA THR A 529 16.16 -1.98 -6.27
C THR A 529 15.84 -0.54 -6.69
N PRO A 530 14.65 0.00 -6.38
CA PRO A 530 14.36 1.41 -6.57
C PRO A 530 15.30 2.37 -5.83
N LEU A 531 15.96 1.91 -4.75
CA LEU A 531 16.96 2.68 -3.98
C LEU A 531 18.36 2.64 -4.59
N GLY A 532 18.65 1.67 -5.46
CA GLY A 532 19.97 1.50 -6.05
C GLY A 532 20.40 0.02 -6.16
N ASN A 533 21.68 -0.17 -6.39
CA ASN A 533 22.28 -1.48 -6.60
C ASN A 533 23.00 -1.95 -5.35
N PHE A 534 22.77 -3.21 -4.96
CA PHE A 534 23.41 -3.87 -3.83
C PHE A 534 24.15 -5.11 -4.31
N LEU A 535 25.27 -5.43 -3.65
CA LEU A 535 25.94 -6.72 -3.77
C LEU A 535 25.84 -7.41 -2.40
N ARG A 536 25.30 -8.62 -2.37
CA ARG A 536 25.12 -9.40 -1.15
C ARG A 536 25.68 -10.80 -1.31
N ASN A 537 26.32 -11.30 -0.28
CA ASN A 537 26.77 -12.69 -0.23
C ASN A 537 25.60 -13.58 0.17
N THR A 538 25.53 -14.78 -0.41
CA THR A 538 24.56 -15.79 -0.01
C THR A 538 24.99 -16.43 1.31
N GLU A 539 24.01 -16.69 2.18
CA GLU A 539 24.19 -17.50 3.39
C GLU A 539 23.92 -18.96 3.05
N VAL A 540 24.58 -19.88 3.74
CA VAL A 540 24.33 -21.31 3.57
C VAL A 540 23.44 -21.79 4.71
N GLU A 541 22.18 -22.06 4.43
CA GLU A 541 21.25 -22.71 5.36
C GLU A 541 20.87 -24.09 4.84
N LYS A 542 21.09 -25.11 5.66
CA LYS A 542 20.75 -26.51 5.35
C LYS A 542 21.25 -27.00 3.99
N GLY A 543 22.44 -26.55 3.57
CA GLY A 543 23.05 -26.92 2.29
C GLY A 543 22.57 -26.14 1.07
N MET A 544 21.66 -25.19 1.25
CA MET A 544 21.19 -24.29 0.19
C MET A 544 21.80 -22.89 0.39
N LYS A 545 22.20 -22.23 -0.70
CA LYS A 545 22.61 -20.83 -0.69
C LYS A 545 21.37 -19.96 -0.78
N ILE A 546 21.12 -19.18 0.26
CA ILE A 546 19.96 -18.29 0.36
C ILE A 546 20.40 -16.84 0.49
N ILE A 547 19.57 -15.94 0.03
CA ILE A 547 19.62 -14.52 0.35
C ILE A 547 18.42 -14.17 1.22
N LYS A 548 18.68 -13.45 2.32
CA LYS A 548 17.69 -12.76 3.13
C LYS A 548 17.85 -11.27 2.90
N PHE A 549 16.92 -10.64 2.20
CA PHE A 549 16.97 -9.23 1.86
C PHE A 549 15.80 -8.51 2.54
N SER A 550 16.13 -7.63 3.49
CA SER A 550 15.16 -6.89 4.31
C SER A 550 15.04 -5.41 3.93
N GLU A 551 15.89 -4.90 3.01
CA GLU A 551 15.86 -3.51 2.57
C GLU A 551 14.74 -3.28 1.52
N THR A 552 13.49 -3.61 1.88
CA THR A 552 12.28 -3.46 1.06
C THR A 552 11.50 -2.20 1.45
N GLU A 553 12.18 -1.07 1.60
CA GLU A 553 11.59 0.17 2.12
C GLU A 553 10.74 0.94 1.10
N ILE A 554 10.93 0.71 -0.20
CA ILE A 554 10.25 1.44 -1.28
C ILE A 554 9.50 0.46 -2.18
N PRO A 555 8.24 0.74 -2.54
CA PRO A 555 7.52 -0.08 -3.52
C PRO A 555 8.16 0.01 -4.90
N GLY A 556 8.12 -1.10 -5.65
CA GLY A 556 8.71 -1.17 -6.99
C GLY A 556 9.10 -2.58 -7.40
N ILE A 557 9.85 -2.67 -8.50
CA ILE A 557 10.40 -3.92 -8.99
C ILE A 557 11.82 -4.10 -8.45
N TYR A 558 12.06 -5.23 -7.81
CA TYR A 558 13.35 -5.67 -7.29
C TYR A 558 13.88 -6.79 -8.16
N GLN A 559 15.11 -6.67 -8.63
CA GLN A 559 15.74 -7.67 -9.47
C GLN A 559 16.91 -8.33 -8.74
N PHE A 560 16.87 -9.64 -8.63
CA PHE A 560 17.90 -10.50 -8.02
C PHE A 560 18.49 -11.38 -9.13
N GLU A 561 19.58 -10.95 -9.78
CA GLU A 561 20.12 -11.55 -11.00
C GLU A 561 19.06 -11.69 -12.10
N ASP A 562 18.61 -12.91 -12.38
CA ASP A 562 17.58 -13.28 -13.36
C ASP A 562 16.14 -13.24 -12.81
N LYS A 563 15.98 -13.21 -11.47
CA LYS A 563 14.66 -13.18 -10.82
C LYS A 563 14.20 -11.75 -10.59
N LYS A 564 12.93 -11.48 -10.89
CA LYS A 564 12.29 -10.20 -10.58
C LYS A 564 11.13 -10.42 -9.60
N ILE A 565 10.94 -9.48 -8.70
CA ILE A 565 9.93 -9.51 -7.64
C ILE A 565 9.30 -8.13 -7.54
N SER A 566 8.00 -8.07 -7.29
CA SER A 566 7.31 -6.82 -6.99
C SER A 566 7.17 -6.63 -5.49
N VAL A 567 7.41 -5.40 -5.03
CA VAL A 567 7.17 -4.94 -3.67
C VAL A 567 6.13 -3.83 -3.73
N ASN A 568 5.06 -3.96 -2.95
CA ASN A 568 3.93 -3.04 -2.95
C ASN A 568 3.63 -2.55 -1.53
N VAL A 569 2.85 -1.48 -1.42
CA VAL A 569 2.31 -1.05 -0.13
C VAL A 569 1.16 -1.95 0.30
N ARG A 570 0.86 -2.01 1.58
CA ARG A 570 -0.31 -2.74 2.11
C ARG A 570 -1.55 -1.86 1.97
N GLY A 571 -2.54 -2.31 1.21
CA GLY A 571 -3.74 -1.53 0.92
C GLY A 571 -4.59 -1.17 2.15
N GLU A 572 -4.43 -1.88 3.27
CA GLU A 572 -5.16 -1.63 4.52
C GLU A 572 -4.91 -0.24 5.11
N GLU A 573 -3.69 0.29 4.98
CA GLU A 573 -3.33 1.66 5.39
C GLU A 573 -3.98 2.74 4.52
N GLY A 574 -4.52 2.40 3.35
CA GLY A 574 -5.33 3.32 2.53
C GLY A 574 -6.71 3.62 3.13
N ASN A 575 -7.16 2.84 4.11
CA ASN A 575 -8.41 3.08 4.82
C ASN A 575 -8.24 4.12 5.92
N LEU A 576 -8.44 5.37 5.60
CA LEU A 576 -8.29 6.50 6.51
C LEU A 576 -9.42 6.61 7.56
N LYS A 577 -10.24 5.57 7.72
CA LYS A 577 -11.30 5.55 8.73
C LYS A 577 -10.70 5.66 10.12
N LYS A 578 -11.13 6.70 10.82
CA LYS A 578 -10.64 7.03 12.14
C LYS A 578 -11.30 6.18 13.22
N ILE A 579 -10.50 5.78 14.22
CA ILE A 579 -11.00 5.11 15.41
C ILE A 579 -11.72 6.09 16.33
N ASN A 580 -12.87 5.68 16.87
CA ASN A 580 -13.55 6.45 17.89
C ASN A 580 -13.07 6.00 19.28
N LEU A 581 -12.28 6.86 19.94
CA LEU A 581 -11.72 6.61 21.25
C LEU A 581 -12.42 7.48 22.29
N LYS A 582 -12.62 6.94 23.49
CA LYS A 582 -13.06 7.69 24.66
C LYS A 582 -11.84 7.99 25.53
N GLU A 583 -11.72 9.24 25.99
CA GLU A 583 -10.69 9.61 26.95
C GLU A 583 -10.90 8.86 28.27
N ASN A 584 -9.79 8.46 28.88
CA ASN A 584 -9.74 7.83 30.19
C ASN A 584 -8.48 8.29 30.94
N ASN A 585 -8.23 7.76 32.13
CA ASN A 585 -7.07 8.14 32.95
C ASN A 585 -5.72 7.89 32.26
N ASN A 586 -5.67 6.93 31.32
CA ASN A 586 -4.45 6.54 30.61
C ASN A 586 -4.37 7.13 29.20
N LEU A 587 -5.46 7.74 28.70
CA LEU A 587 -5.55 8.23 27.33
C LEU A 587 -6.11 9.65 27.31
N LYS A 588 -5.34 10.59 26.77
CA LYS A 588 -5.78 11.97 26.52
C LYS A 588 -5.66 12.28 25.05
N ILE A 589 -6.75 12.73 24.41
CA ILE A 589 -6.81 13.01 22.98
C ILE A 589 -6.86 14.51 22.76
N ILE A 590 -5.99 15.01 21.92
CA ILE A 590 -5.83 16.42 21.61
C ILE A 590 -5.97 16.59 20.11
N LYS A 591 -6.90 17.42 19.67
CA LYS A 591 -6.96 17.75 18.24
C LYS A 591 -5.72 18.56 17.86
N GLY A 592 -4.95 18.01 16.93
CA GLY A 592 -3.75 18.61 16.38
C GLY A 592 -4.08 19.72 15.39
N GLU A 593 -4.71 20.81 15.88
CA GLU A 593 -4.86 22.01 15.07
C GLU A 593 -3.50 22.67 14.94
N VAL A 594 -2.83 22.45 13.82
CA VAL A 594 -1.65 23.20 13.43
C VAL A 594 -2.08 24.64 13.21
N LYS A 595 -1.32 25.61 13.71
CA LYS A 595 -1.46 27.01 13.29
C LYS A 595 -1.28 27.03 11.78
N LEU A 596 -2.38 27.08 11.03
CA LEU A 596 -2.31 27.26 9.60
C LEU A 596 -1.83 28.69 9.35
N GLU A 597 -0.61 28.83 8.90
CA GLU A 597 -0.06 30.07 8.39
C GLU A 597 -0.64 30.26 6.99
N TYR A 598 -1.70 31.09 6.91
CA TYR A 598 -2.27 31.44 5.60
C TYR A 598 -1.38 32.48 4.93
N GLU A 599 -0.62 32.07 3.96
CA GLU A 599 0.20 32.94 3.14
C GLU A 599 -0.68 33.79 2.23
N LEU A 600 -0.55 35.12 2.34
CA LEU A 600 -1.31 36.05 1.54
C LEU A 600 -0.56 36.50 0.27
N THR A 601 0.55 35.88 -0.04
CA THR A 601 1.43 36.24 -1.16
C THR A 601 0.67 36.31 -2.49
N TYR A 602 -0.11 35.26 -2.79
CA TYR A 602 -0.92 35.23 -4.03
C TYR A 602 -2.02 36.31 -4.07
N LEU A 603 -2.62 36.65 -2.92
CA LEU A 603 -3.61 37.73 -2.86
C LEU A 603 -2.99 39.08 -3.19
N PHE A 604 -1.83 39.39 -2.62
CA PHE A 604 -1.15 40.68 -2.90
C PHE A 604 -0.61 40.73 -4.32
N LEU A 605 -0.16 39.61 -4.88
CA LEU A 605 0.22 39.54 -6.29
C LEU A 605 -0.98 39.79 -7.22
N PHE A 606 -2.13 39.15 -6.91
CA PHE A 606 -3.36 39.35 -7.66
C PHE A 606 -3.81 40.83 -7.63
N LEU A 607 -3.78 41.46 -6.43
CA LEU A 607 -4.13 42.88 -6.28
C LEU A 607 -3.18 43.80 -7.06
N ALA A 608 -1.86 43.51 -7.05
CA ALA A 608 -0.91 44.25 -7.82
C ALA A 608 -1.19 44.16 -9.33
N LEU A 609 -1.42 42.97 -9.85
CA LEU A 609 -1.78 42.74 -11.26
C LEU A 609 -3.10 43.42 -11.64
N LEU A 610 -4.12 43.35 -10.78
CA LEU A 610 -5.39 44.03 -11.01
C LEU A 610 -5.21 45.53 -11.13
N ILE A 611 -4.43 46.16 -10.23
CA ILE A 611 -4.12 47.59 -10.26
C ILE A 611 -3.38 47.95 -11.53
N PHE A 612 -2.41 47.16 -11.96
CA PHE A 612 -1.67 47.35 -13.21
C PHE A 612 -2.60 47.39 -14.44
N VAL A 613 -3.56 46.42 -14.48
CA VAL A 613 -4.55 46.37 -15.57
C VAL A 613 -5.46 47.61 -15.56
N ILE A 614 -5.92 48.04 -14.37
CA ILE A 614 -6.76 49.26 -14.23
C ILE A 614 -5.97 50.48 -14.67
N GLU A 615 -4.70 50.60 -14.28
CA GLU A 615 -3.82 51.69 -14.71
C GLU A 615 -3.68 51.75 -16.25
N ALA A 616 -3.42 50.58 -16.88
CA ALA A 616 -3.29 50.46 -18.32
C ALA A 616 -4.59 50.92 -19.06
N ILE A 617 -5.75 50.55 -18.54
CA ILE A 617 -7.05 50.99 -19.11
C ILE A 617 -7.23 52.51 -18.96
N LEU A 618 -6.92 53.07 -17.78
CA LEU A 618 -7.06 54.48 -17.52
C LEU A 618 -6.10 55.38 -18.35
N ILE A 619 -4.96 54.84 -18.77
CA ILE A 619 -4.03 55.52 -19.66
C ILE A 619 -4.57 55.55 -21.11
N LEU A 620 -5.34 54.51 -21.52
CA LEU A 620 -5.91 54.44 -22.87
C LEU A 620 -7.19 55.28 -23.06
N ILE A 621 -7.88 55.63 -21.96
CA ILE A 621 -9.04 56.54 -21.90
C ILE A 621 -8.55 58.00 -21.72
#